data_604597ed92cc8fbc8908439f2030ef12
#
_entry.id   604597ed92cc8fbc8908439f2030ef12
#
_cell.length_a   1.000
_cell.length_b   1.000
_cell.length_c   1.000
_cell.angle_alpha   90.00
_cell.angle_beta   90.00
_cell.angle_gamma   90.00
#
_symmetry.space_group_name_H-M   'P 1'
#
loop_
_entity.id
_entity.type
_entity.pdbx_description
1 polymer ?
#
loop_
_entity_poly.entity_id
_entity_poly.type
_entity_poly.pdbx_seq_one_letter_code
_entity_poly.pdbx_strand_id
1 'polypeptide(L)'
;HEFCLEFEVFIGAELTMSLTTVNTGEHELRYRGALHSYFETLNTDAVKVSGLGNHFLDKLAKNEGIQTGDFLLTEAVDRVYTAPENSISFTNGYETIRMDNGNANSVVVWNPWENGAANMADFDNDRWQTMVCVETALTGEGVVVAAGEEHTLSATLRYIA
;
A
#
# COMPACT_ATOMS: atom_id res chain seq x y z
N HIS A 1 7.07 -18.13 16.43
CA HIS A 1 6.14 -17.18 17.07
C HIS A 1 4.73 -17.74 16.95
N GLU A 2 3.96 -17.61 18.00
CA GLU A 2 2.55 -17.98 18.00
C GLU A 2 1.73 -16.71 17.83
N PHE A 3 0.86 -16.68 16.82
CA PHE A 3 0.00 -15.52 16.53
C PHE A 3 -1.26 -15.97 15.80
N CYS A 4 -2.31 -15.16 15.89
CA CYS A 4 -3.52 -15.27 15.08
C CYS A 4 -3.63 -14.05 14.18
N LEU A 5 -4.11 -14.25 12.95
CA LEU A 5 -4.46 -13.17 12.03
C LEU A 5 -5.96 -13.18 11.79
N GLU A 6 -6.58 -12.01 11.99
CA GLU A 6 -7.99 -11.78 11.70
C GLU A 6 -8.11 -10.74 10.61
N PHE A 7 -8.73 -11.11 9.49
CA PHE A 7 -8.95 -10.17 8.39
C PHE A 7 -10.44 -9.91 8.23
N GLU A 8 -10.82 -8.64 8.42
CA GLU A 8 -12.19 -8.18 8.30
C GLU A 8 -12.32 -7.23 7.12
N VAL A 9 -13.41 -7.37 6.37
CA VAL A 9 -13.79 -6.48 5.28
C VAL A 9 -15.20 -5.99 5.50
N PHE A 10 -15.37 -4.69 5.66
CA PHE A 10 -16.67 -4.05 5.74
C PHE A 10 -16.96 -3.29 4.43
N ILE A 11 -18.10 -3.61 3.80
CA ILE A 11 -18.55 -3.01 2.54
C ILE A 11 -19.84 -2.24 2.80
N GLY A 12 -19.78 -0.92 2.67
CA GLY A 12 -20.90 0.00 2.86
C GLY A 12 -20.79 1.20 1.93
N ALA A 13 -20.98 2.42 2.46
CA ALA A 13 -20.66 3.65 1.74
C ALA A 13 -19.15 3.82 1.50
N GLU A 14 -18.35 3.14 2.32
CA GLU A 14 -16.91 3.04 2.24
C GLU A 14 -16.53 1.55 2.28
N LEU A 15 -15.34 1.22 1.76
CA LEU A 15 -14.73 -0.09 1.91
C LEU A 15 -13.66 0.01 3.01
N THR A 16 -13.83 -0.71 4.10
CA THR A 16 -12.80 -0.83 5.15
C THR A 16 -12.23 -2.24 5.17
N MET A 17 -10.92 -2.34 5.16
CA MET A 17 -10.15 -3.58 5.34
C MET A 17 -9.31 -3.45 6.61
N SER A 18 -9.36 -4.45 7.47
CA SER A 18 -8.62 -4.48 8.75
C SER A 18 -7.93 -5.82 8.92
N LEU A 19 -6.62 -5.80 9.11
CA LEU A 19 -5.82 -6.97 9.43
C LEU A 19 -5.31 -6.83 10.87
N THR A 20 -5.89 -7.61 11.76
CA THR A 20 -5.50 -7.67 13.17
C THR A 20 -4.54 -8.83 13.40
N THR A 21 -3.38 -8.52 13.94
CA THR A 21 -2.37 -9.49 14.36
C THR A 21 -2.40 -9.58 15.88
N VAL A 22 -2.87 -10.72 16.39
CA VAL A 22 -2.92 -11.02 17.85
C VAL A 22 -1.67 -11.84 18.18
N ASN A 23 -0.84 -11.37 19.08
CA ASN A 23 0.29 -12.15 19.60
C ASN A 23 -0.19 -13.11 20.69
N THR A 24 -0.32 -14.38 20.36
CA THR A 24 -0.75 -15.44 21.29
C THR A 24 0.39 -16.13 22.02
N GLY A 25 1.64 -15.72 21.73
CA GLY A 25 2.85 -16.25 22.37
C GLY A 25 3.19 -15.56 23.69
N GLU A 26 4.27 -16.03 24.32
CA GLU A 26 4.77 -15.51 25.60
C GLU A 26 5.81 -14.39 25.47
N HIS A 27 6.24 -14.08 24.23
CA HIS A 27 7.28 -13.10 23.94
C HIS A 27 6.77 -12.08 22.92
N GLU A 28 7.44 -10.95 22.83
CA GLU A 28 7.13 -9.95 21.79
C GLU A 28 7.20 -10.53 20.38
N LEU A 29 6.29 -10.15 19.55
CA LEU A 29 6.23 -10.45 18.12
C LEU A 29 6.52 -9.17 17.33
N ARG A 30 7.52 -9.21 16.47
CA ARG A 30 7.77 -8.15 15.49
C ARG A 30 7.34 -8.61 14.11
N TYR A 31 6.53 -7.82 13.42
CA TYR A 31 6.11 -8.15 12.07
C TYR A 31 6.09 -6.94 11.14
N ARG A 32 6.06 -7.23 9.85
CA ARG A 32 5.83 -6.31 8.73
C ARG A 32 4.73 -6.87 7.88
N GLY A 33 4.07 -6.02 7.12
CA GLY A 33 3.00 -6.45 6.22
C GLY A 33 2.44 -5.29 5.42
N ALA A 34 1.58 -5.63 4.47
CA ALA A 34 0.85 -4.65 3.70
C ALA A 34 -0.53 -5.18 3.34
N LEU A 35 -1.49 -4.28 3.23
CA LEU A 35 -2.74 -4.52 2.52
C LEU A 35 -2.48 -4.26 1.04
N HIS A 36 -2.09 -5.31 0.29
CA HIS A 36 -1.63 -5.24 -1.09
C HIS A 36 -2.81 -5.03 -2.04
N SER A 37 -3.27 -3.78 -2.11
CA SER A 37 -4.47 -3.39 -2.85
C SER A 37 -4.13 -3.07 -4.30
N TYR A 38 -4.80 -3.79 -5.22
CA TYR A 38 -4.75 -3.54 -6.66
C TYR A 38 -5.92 -2.67 -7.07
N PHE A 39 -5.65 -1.59 -7.77
CA PHE A 39 -6.67 -0.70 -8.32
C PHE A 39 -6.65 -0.76 -9.85
N GLU A 40 -7.81 -0.94 -10.44
CA GLU A 40 -7.98 -0.79 -11.87
C GLU A 40 -7.84 0.68 -12.26
N THR A 41 -7.15 0.96 -13.36
CA THR A 41 -6.94 2.30 -13.90
C THR A 41 -7.34 2.36 -15.36
N LEU A 42 -7.72 3.55 -15.85
CA LEU A 42 -7.98 3.78 -17.27
C LEU A 42 -6.73 3.46 -18.11
N ASN A 43 -5.60 3.97 -17.66
CA ASN A 43 -4.25 3.71 -18.13
C ASN A 43 -3.25 4.23 -17.11
N THR A 44 -1.97 3.93 -17.27
CA THR A 44 -0.91 4.39 -16.36
C THR A 44 -0.80 5.92 -16.29
N ASP A 45 -0.98 6.64 -17.41
CA ASP A 45 -0.86 8.10 -17.46
C ASP A 45 -1.96 8.83 -16.67
N ALA A 46 -3.07 8.13 -16.38
CA ALA A 46 -4.17 8.68 -15.59
C ALA A 46 -3.91 8.60 -14.06
N VAL A 47 -2.86 7.89 -13.64
CA VAL A 47 -2.57 7.69 -12.22
C VAL A 47 -1.79 8.86 -11.65
N LYS A 48 -2.39 9.50 -10.64
CA LYS A 48 -1.76 10.53 -9.83
C LYS A 48 -2.06 10.26 -8.37
N VAL A 49 -1.02 10.25 -7.50
CA VAL A 49 -1.17 10.02 -6.06
C VAL A 49 -0.64 11.21 -5.28
N SER A 50 -1.45 11.72 -4.37
CA SER A 50 -1.16 12.84 -3.46
C SER A 50 -1.11 12.38 -2.01
N GLY A 51 -0.35 13.07 -1.15
CA GLY A 51 -0.27 12.77 0.28
C GLY A 51 0.73 11.67 0.64
N LEU A 52 1.57 11.23 -0.29
CA LEU A 52 2.59 10.18 -0.04
C LEU A 52 3.75 10.66 0.87
N GLY A 53 3.83 11.97 1.12
CA GLY A 53 5.03 12.57 1.71
C GLY A 53 6.12 12.76 0.67
N ASN A 54 7.32 13.12 1.12
CA ASN A 54 8.41 13.46 0.22
C ASN A 54 9.60 12.49 0.23
N HIS A 55 9.66 11.57 1.18
CA HIS A 55 10.75 10.58 1.28
C HIS A 55 10.28 9.19 0.88
N PHE A 56 11.04 8.54 0.03
CA PHE A 56 10.78 7.16 -0.37
C PHE A 56 12.07 6.34 -0.49
N LEU A 57 11.93 5.04 -0.30
CA LEU A 57 12.90 4.02 -0.67
C LEU A 57 12.45 3.42 -2.01
N ASP A 58 13.29 3.53 -3.04
CA ASP A 58 13.09 2.90 -4.34
C ASP A 58 13.74 1.51 -4.32
N LYS A 59 12.91 0.45 -4.38
CA LYS A 59 13.41 -0.92 -4.35
C LYS A 59 14.02 -1.36 -5.68
N LEU A 60 13.62 -0.74 -6.80
CA LEU A 60 14.20 -1.04 -8.12
C LEU A 60 15.60 -0.44 -8.24
N ALA A 61 15.74 0.84 -7.89
CA ALA A 61 17.03 1.54 -7.91
C ALA A 61 17.90 1.25 -6.68
N LYS A 62 17.33 0.66 -5.61
CA LYS A 62 17.98 0.35 -4.33
C LYS A 62 18.60 1.58 -3.66
N ASN A 63 17.89 2.70 -3.71
CA ASN A 63 18.31 3.97 -3.12
C ASN A 63 17.14 4.69 -2.45
N GLU A 64 17.45 5.72 -1.71
CA GLU A 64 16.46 6.66 -1.18
C GLU A 64 16.28 7.82 -2.17
N GLY A 65 15.07 8.37 -2.22
CA GLY A 65 14.73 9.50 -3.07
C GLY A 65 13.83 10.51 -2.38
N ILE A 66 13.69 11.65 -3.05
CA ILE A 66 12.79 12.73 -2.62
C ILE A 66 11.77 12.97 -3.72
N GLN A 67 10.49 12.89 -3.36
CA GLN A 67 9.35 13.24 -4.20
C GLN A 67 9.01 14.71 -4.00
N THR A 68 8.85 15.44 -5.08
CA THR A 68 8.34 16.81 -5.05
C THR A 68 6.97 16.85 -5.72
N GLY A 69 5.95 17.26 -4.98
CA GLY A 69 4.57 17.27 -5.46
C GLY A 69 3.95 15.87 -5.55
N ASP A 70 2.91 15.75 -6.35
CA ASP A 70 2.19 14.49 -6.53
C ASP A 70 3.02 13.47 -7.30
N PHE A 71 2.83 12.18 -6.97
CA PHE A 71 3.39 11.09 -7.75
C PHE A 71 2.59 10.90 -9.05
N LEU A 72 3.32 10.73 -10.16
CA LEU A 72 2.75 10.36 -11.46
C LEU A 72 3.36 9.02 -11.89
N LEU A 73 2.53 8.11 -12.39
CA LEU A 73 2.96 6.79 -12.85
C LEU A 73 3.44 6.86 -14.30
N THR A 74 4.75 6.96 -14.51
CA THR A 74 5.37 7.13 -15.83
C THR A 74 6.39 6.05 -16.19
N GLU A 75 6.67 5.16 -15.27
CA GLU A 75 7.67 4.08 -15.39
C GLU A 75 7.42 2.97 -14.39
N ALA A 76 8.21 1.89 -14.45
CA ALA A 76 8.20 0.87 -13.41
C ALA A 76 8.45 1.49 -12.04
N VAL A 77 7.66 1.11 -11.05
CA VAL A 77 7.77 1.64 -9.69
C VAL A 77 7.62 0.53 -8.66
N ASP A 78 8.48 0.56 -7.65
CA ASP A 78 8.37 -0.16 -6.39
C ASP A 78 8.94 0.73 -5.30
N ARG A 79 8.12 1.68 -4.83
CA ARG A 79 8.52 2.71 -3.87
C ARG A 79 7.78 2.58 -2.57
N VAL A 80 8.54 2.64 -1.48
CA VAL A 80 8.03 2.68 -0.11
C VAL A 80 8.16 4.11 0.40
N TYR A 81 7.05 4.80 0.58
CA TYR A 81 6.97 6.12 1.18
C TYR A 81 6.89 5.98 2.69
N THR A 82 7.88 6.56 3.41
CA THR A 82 8.11 6.28 4.84
C THR A 82 7.48 7.30 5.79
N ALA A 83 6.90 8.36 5.27
CA ALA A 83 6.20 9.39 6.04
C ALA A 83 4.97 9.92 5.28
N PRO A 84 4.03 9.04 4.88
CA PRO A 84 2.83 9.45 4.21
C PRO A 84 1.93 10.24 5.16
N GLU A 85 1.04 11.05 4.62
CA GLU A 85 -0.10 11.59 5.35
C GLU A 85 -1.01 10.45 5.80
N ASN A 86 -1.77 10.66 6.88
CA ASN A 86 -2.74 9.65 7.35
C ASN A 86 -3.82 9.35 6.29
N SER A 87 -4.06 10.30 5.41
CA SER A 87 -5.02 10.20 4.33
C SER A 87 -4.34 10.59 3.03
N ILE A 88 -4.33 9.69 2.08
CA ILE A 88 -3.85 9.93 0.72
C ILE A 88 -5.01 9.93 -0.26
N SER A 89 -4.83 10.53 -1.41
CA SER A 89 -5.80 10.47 -2.50
C SER A 89 -5.11 10.14 -3.81
N PHE A 90 -5.80 9.38 -4.66
CA PHE A 90 -5.30 9.09 -6.00
C PHE A 90 -6.44 9.02 -7.01
N THR A 91 -6.13 9.42 -8.26
CA THR A 91 -7.02 9.20 -9.40
C THR A 91 -6.58 7.97 -10.18
N ASN A 92 -7.55 7.20 -10.63
CA ASN A 92 -7.34 6.05 -11.49
C ASN A 92 -7.78 6.33 -12.95
N GLY A 93 -8.14 7.57 -13.26
CA GLY A 93 -8.64 8.01 -14.57
C GLY A 93 -10.15 7.93 -14.71
N TYR A 94 -10.84 7.24 -13.81
CA TYR A 94 -12.31 7.20 -13.74
C TYR A 94 -12.81 8.11 -12.62
N GLU A 95 -12.18 7.99 -11.46
CA GLU A 95 -12.62 8.61 -10.21
C GLU A 95 -11.41 8.98 -9.35
N THR A 96 -11.64 9.79 -8.33
CA THR A 96 -10.66 10.02 -7.28
C THR A 96 -11.02 9.17 -6.05
N ILE A 97 -10.05 8.43 -5.57
CA ILE A 97 -10.18 7.58 -4.39
C ILE A 97 -9.38 8.22 -3.26
N ARG A 98 -10.00 8.34 -2.10
CA ARG A 98 -9.32 8.65 -0.85
C ARG A 98 -9.09 7.36 -0.08
N MET A 99 -7.90 7.19 0.45
CA MET A 99 -7.51 6.09 1.32
C MET A 99 -7.00 6.63 2.64
N ASP A 100 -7.71 6.30 3.72
CA ASP A 100 -7.31 6.62 5.09
C ASP A 100 -6.54 5.42 5.66
N ASN A 101 -5.28 5.63 6.06
CA ASN A 101 -4.37 4.61 6.54
C ASN A 101 -4.42 4.53 8.07
N GLY A 102 -4.83 3.39 8.62
CA GLY A 102 -4.89 3.16 10.07
C GLY A 102 -3.69 2.35 10.56
N ASN A 103 -2.96 2.92 11.55
CA ASN A 103 -1.80 2.29 12.19
C ASN A 103 -0.68 1.84 11.24
N ALA A 104 -0.61 2.44 10.05
CA ALA A 104 0.46 2.23 9.10
C ALA A 104 1.65 3.17 9.38
N ASN A 105 2.85 2.75 8.99
CA ASN A 105 4.04 3.61 9.01
C ASN A 105 4.53 3.96 7.60
N SER A 106 3.90 3.40 6.58
CA SER A 106 4.31 3.59 5.18
C SER A 106 3.17 3.32 4.21
N VAL A 107 3.36 3.81 2.99
CA VAL A 107 2.54 3.47 1.82
C VAL A 107 3.46 2.96 0.72
N VAL A 108 3.07 1.87 0.07
CA VAL A 108 3.80 1.34 -1.09
C VAL A 108 3.04 1.73 -2.35
N VAL A 109 3.77 2.19 -3.36
CA VAL A 109 3.26 2.36 -4.73
C VAL A 109 4.03 1.41 -5.63
N TRP A 110 3.29 0.56 -6.35
CA TRP A 110 3.88 -0.46 -7.19
C TRP A 110 3.17 -0.60 -8.55
N ASN A 111 3.98 -0.71 -9.59
CA ASN A 111 3.57 -1.17 -10.91
C ASN A 111 4.78 -1.82 -11.60
N PRO A 112 4.68 -3.07 -12.09
CA PRO A 112 5.83 -3.79 -12.64
C PRO A 112 6.30 -3.25 -13.98
N TRP A 113 5.47 -2.49 -14.70
CA TRP A 113 5.70 -2.07 -16.08
C TRP A 113 5.88 -3.28 -17.02
N GLU A 114 6.17 -3.03 -18.29
CA GLU A 114 6.26 -4.06 -19.33
C GLU A 114 7.28 -5.17 -18.98
N ASN A 115 8.50 -4.78 -18.66
CA ASN A 115 9.57 -5.75 -18.37
C ASN A 115 9.33 -6.54 -17.08
N GLY A 116 8.79 -5.90 -16.05
CA GLY A 116 8.46 -6.58 -14.79
C GLY A 116 7.33 -7.57 -15.01
N ALA A 117 6.24 -7.16 -15.67
CA ALA A 117 5.10 -8.00 -15.98
C ALA A 117 5.51 -9.26 -16.79
N ALA A 118 6.32 -9.09 -17.84
CA ALA A 118 6.79 -10.18 -18.67
C ALA A 118 7.65 -11.24 -17.94
N ASN A 119 8.22 -10.88 -16.77
CA ASN A 119 9.02 -11.80 -15.95
C ASN A 119 8.23 -12.44 -14.81
N MET A 120 6.94 -12.12 -14.64
CA MET A 120 6.08 -12.68 -13.61
C MET A 120 5.22 -13.79 -14.20
N ALA A 121 5.30 -15.00 -13.63
CA ALA A 121 4.60 -16.18 -14.16
C ALA A 121 3.09 -16.15 -13.90
N ASP A 122 2.66 -15.38 -12.91
CA ASP A 122 1.29 -15.26 -12.41
C ASP A 122 0.66 -13.88 -12.67
N PHE A 123 1.21 -13.14 -13.64
CA PHE A 123 0.76 -11.81 -14.02
C PHE A 123 0.64 -11.69 -15.54
N ASP A 124 -0.50 -11.22 -16.04
CA ASP A 124 -0.71 -11.01 -17.46
C ASP A 124 0.20 -9.89 -17.98
N ASN A 125 0.90 -10.15 -19.10
CA ASN A 125 1.91 -9.26 -19.66
C ASN A 125 1.45 -7.82 -19.93
N ASP A 126 0.15 -7.64 -20.24
CA ASP A 126 -0.41 -6.32 -20.58
C ASP A 126 -1.16 -5.64 -19.41
N ARG A 127 -1.37 -6.35 -18.28
CA ARG A 127 -2.16 -5.82 -17.16
C ARG A 127 -1.51 -4.64 -16.45
N TRP A 128 -0.21 -4.48 -16.54
CA TRP A 128 0.49 -3.30 -15.99
C TRP A 128 -0.05 -1.98 -16.51
N GLN A 129 -0.61 -1.96 -17.72
CA GLN A 129 -1.14 -0.75 -18.36
C GLN A 129 -2.41 -0.21 -17.69
N THR A 130 -3.15 -1.06 -17.01
CA THR A 130 -4.47 -0.76 -16.45
C THR A 130 -4.57 -1.07 -14.94
N MET A 131 -3.46 -1.01 -14.22
CA MET A 131 -3.45 -1.19 -12.78
C MET A 131 -2.41 -0.32 -12.07
N VAL A 132 -2.63 -0.09 -10.81
CA VAL A 132 -1.64 0.40 -9.84
C VAL A 132 -1.91 -0.23 -8.49
N CYS A 133 -0.85 -0.56 -7.75
CA CYS A 133 -0.99 -0.86 -6.32
C CYS A 133 -0.67 0.40 -5.50
N VAL A 134 -1.56 0.66 -4.55
CA VAL A 134 -1.37 1.68 -3.51
C VAL A 134 -1.70 0.99 -2.18
N GLU A 135 -0.69 0.75 -1.37
CA GLU A 135 -0.78 -0.19 -0.27
C GLU A 135 -0.57 0.49 1.07
N THR A 136 -1.50 0.29 2.00
CA THR A 136 -1.29 0.62 3.42
C THR A 136 -0.33 -0.38 4.02
N ALA A 137 0.81 0.05 4.58
CA ALA A 137 1.90 -0.86 4.92
C ALA A 137 2.59 -0.56 6.25
N LEU A 138 3.22 -1.62 6.76
CA LEU A 138 4.20 -1.62 7.85
C LEU A 138 5.53 -2.09 7.28
N THR A 139 6.48 -1.20 7.11
CA THR A 139 7.81 -1.47 6.56
C THR A 139 8.93 -1.06 7.53
N GLY A 140 10.18 -1.11 7.09
CA GLY A 140 11.34 -0.77 7.93
C GLY A 140 11.44 -1.68 9.15
N GLU A 141 11.37 -1.10 10.35
CA GLU A 141 11.40 -1.86 11.59
C GLU A 141 10.07 -2.59 11.89
N GLY A 142 9.00 -2.30 11.11
CA GLY A 142 7.68 -2.88 11.35
C GLY A 142 7.03 -2.39 12.63
N VAL A 143 6.24 -3.26 13.27
CA VAL A 143 5.61 -3.04 14.56
C VAL A 143 5.94 -4.16 15.53
N VAL A 144 6.05 -3.83 16.82
CA VAL A 144 6.23 -4.79 17.91
C VAL A 144 4.91 -4.93 18.64
N VAL A 145 4.43 -6.17 18.79
CA VAL A 145 3.22 -6.53 19.53
C VAL A 145 3.64 -7.32 20.77
N ALA A 146 3.36 -6.81 21.96
CA ALA A 146 3.71 -7.48 23.21
C ALA A 146 2.92 -8.80 23.36
N ALA A 147 3.39 -9.68 24.25
CA ALA A 147 2.70 -10.94 24.56
C ALA A 147 1.26 -10.68 25.00
N GLY A 148 0.29 -11.32 24.38
CA GLY A 148 -1.14 -11.17 24.64
C GLY A 148 -1.80 -9.90 24.08
N GLU A 149 -1.04 -9.03 23.41
CA GLU A 149 -1.55 -7.80 22.79
C GLU A 149 -1.84 -8.00 21.29
N GLU A 150 -2.47 -7.01 20.70
CA GLU A 150 -2.81 -7.00 19.27
C GLU A 150 -2.44 -5.68 18.59
N HIS A 151 -2.33 -5.73 17.28
CA HIS A 151 -2.17 -4.56 16.42
C HIS A 151 -3.01 -4.73 15.16
N THR A 152 -3.78 -3.70 14.81
CA THR A 152 -4.63 -3.70 13.61
C THR A 152 -4.08 -2.71 12.57
N LEU A 153 -3.68 -3.22 11.42
CA LEU A 153 -3.40 -2.42 10.21
C LEU A 153 -4.69 -2.29 9.41
N SER A 154 -5.08 -1.07 9.03
CA SER A 154 -6.32 -0.87 8.29
C SER A 154 -6.22 0.15 7.17
N ALA A 155 -7.09 -0.01 6.16
CA ALA A 155 -7.31 0.95 5.09
C ALA A 155 -8.81 1.16 4.89
N THR A 156 -9.23 2.43 4.85
CA THR A 156 -10.61 2.80 4.49
C THR A 156 -10.60 3.58 3.18
N LEU A 157 -11.33 3.07 2.20
CA LEU A 157 -11.39 3.58 0.84
C LEU A 157 -12.76 4.18 0.56
N ARG A 158 -12.77 5.36 -0.07
CA ARG A 158 -14.00 6.01 -0.55
C ARG A 158 -13.75 6.83 -1.81
N TYR A 159 -14.77 6.93 -2.62
CA TYR A 159 -14.78 7.89 -3.72
C TYR A 159 -14.97 9.30 -3.20
N ILE A 160 -14.27 10.24 -3.82
CA ILE A 160 -14.43 11.66 -3.58
C ILE A 160 -14.75 12.36 -4.91
N ALA A 161 -15.71 13.29 -4.85
CA ALA A 161 -16.14 14.08 -6.00
C ALA A 161 -15.14 15.21 -6.32
#